data_995f1b57f012227a199149ff1703197f
#
_entry.id   995f1b57f012227a199149ff1703197f
#
_cell.length_a   1.000
_cell.length_b   1.000
_cell.length_c   1.000
_cell.angle_alpha   90.00
_cell.angle_beta   90.00
_cell.angle_gamma   90.00
#
_symmetry.space_group_name_H-M   'P 1'
#
loop_
_entity.id
_entity.type
_entity.pdbx_description
1 polymer ?
#
loop_
_entity_poly.entity_id
_entity_poly.type
_entity_poly.pdbx_seq_one_letter_code
_entity_poly.pdbx_strand_id
1 'polypeptide(L)'
;MSEFSRRSFLKTACISVGALYAGCNNPVSPKQDASAPKLPYCDVLVIGSGGAGLRAAVAARKANPNLSVVVATKMMPSRNATCMAEGGINGVTDFENGDSYKLHAYDTIKGGAYLCDQDAVEKFCEAAGKVIYEMDYLGTLFSRNEKTGGVAQRMMGGASKRRCNYAADKTGHILMHSCLDDAISNGVKFLMDHELLDIGVMDGKCEGVVIRDIQTGGIYPLLCKSLIIATGGYTRIFYNRTSTPFIATGDGVAAALRAGLGFEDPEMIQFHPTGVKNGGTLITEAARGEGGYLINNKGERFMQKYHEKAELAPRDVVARAMEIEIREGRGFGEGLGAYVLCDVRHLGKETIMKKLPKIRHTAMLFENVDLVDEPVPVRPTAHYSMGGVEVAQFDDMSTKIAGIFVGGEAGCISIHGANRLGGNSLTDAVVTGKLAGLGAANYAKGVANFTDGAKTHELAQQWQAKFKEVTSGGGSVNEMYALREELGKQNWDNMGIFRTQSKLDLLAKNLDEIEAKYKQIRVPNPNEVMNTAFTDYVELGNLILLSKCACLAAQKRLESRGAHTREDYPKRDDEKFLKHSIVTMNDKNELQLSYKDVVVTEFSLDGRKPQ
;
A
#
# COMPACT_ATOMS: atom_id res chain seq x y z
N MET A 1 -17.98 18.27 59.11
CA MET A 1 -17.30 17.99 57.82
C MET A 1 -16.07 18.86 57.77
N SER A 2 -14.88 18.30 58.02
CA SER A 2 -13.61 19.03 58.13
C SER A 2 -13.07 19.36 56.75
N GLU A 3 -12.70 20.63 56.59
CA GLU A 3 -12.05 21.15 55.40
C GLU A 3 -10.69 20.45 55.16
N PHE A 4 -10.63 19.64 54.11
CA PHE A 4 -9.37 19.16 53.53
C PHE A 4 -8.74 20.31 52.75
N SER A 5 -7.70 20.94 53.33
CA SER A 5 -7.03 22.05 52.66
C SER A 5 -6.20 21.56 51.44
N ARG A 6 -6.15 22.35 50.37
CA ARG A 6 -5.28 22.11 49.18
C ARG A 6 -3.81 21.86 49.53
N ARG A 7 -3.34 22.40 50.66
CA ARG A 7 -2.00 22.15 51.20
C ARG A 7 -1.77 20.72 51.72
N SER A 8 -2.80 20.08 52.30
CA SER A 8 -2.70 18.69 52.74
C SER A 8 -2.68 17.72 51.55
N PHE A 9 -3.44 18.00 50.51
CA PHE A 9 -3.43 17.20 49.26
C PHE A 9 -2.05 17.25 48.57
N LEU A 10 -1.47 18.44 48.44
CA LEU A 10 -0.14 18.60 47.87
C LEU A 10 0.98 17.93 48.69
N LYS A 11 0.92 17.96 50.00
CA LYS A 11 1.90 17.26 50.86
C LYS A 11 1.80 15.74 50.70
N THR A 12 0.58 15.18 50.63
CA THR A 12 0.36 13.73 50.45
C THR A 12 0.79 13.30 49.05
N ALA A 13 0.55 14.12 48.00
CA ALA A 13 0.99 13.83 46.63
C ALA A 13 2.53 13.90 46.51
N CYS A 14 3.18 14.84 47.19
CA CYS A 14 4.65 14.91 47.19
C CYS A 14 5.32 13.74 47.92
N ILE A 15 4.69 13.22 48.99
CA ILE A 15 5.23 12.06 49.75
C ILE A 15 5.06 10.77 48.89
N SER A 16 3.96 10.60 48.18
CA SER A 16 3.75 9.42 47.29
C SER A 16 4.66 9.45 46.07
N VAL A 17 4.96 10.60 45.48
CA VAL A 17 5.93 10.75 44.41
C VAL A 17 7.38 10.54 44.90
N GLY A 18 7.72 11.03 46.12
CA GLY A 18 9.01 10.77 46.73
C GLY A 18 9.26 9.31 47.08
N ALA A 19 8.23 8.58 47.52
CA ALA A 19 8.35 7.16 47.82
C ALA A 19 8.49 6.30 46.54
N LEU A 20 7.86 6.71 45.43
CA LEU A 20 8.08 6.10 44.12
C LEU A 20 9.51 6.37 43.59
N TYR A 21 10.08 7.55 43.83
CA TYR A 21 11.45 7.89 43.41
C TYR A 21 12.54 7.19 44.25
N ALA A 22 12.29 6.95 45.54
CA ALA A 22 13.24 6.26 46.41
C ALA A 22 13.29 4.72 46.15
N GLY A 23 12.25 4.14 45.56
CA GLY A 23 12.21 2.74 45.16
C GLY A 23 12.94 2.44 43.83
N CYS A 24 13.29 3.47 43.05
CA CYS A 24 13.92 3.32 41.74
C CYS A 24 15.44 3.44 41.73
N ASN A 25 16.10 3.63 42.88
CA ASN A 25 17.55 3.83 42.99
C ASN A 25 18.39 2.59 43.29
N ASN A 26 17.82 1.39 43.13
CA ASN A 26 18.67 0.24 42.87
C ASN A 26 18.86 0.18 41.35
N PRO A 27 20.10 0.22 40.83
CA PRO A 27 20.35 -0.17 39.46
C PRO A 27 20.08 -1.67 39.41
N VAL A 28 18.83 -2.05 39.08
CA VAL A 28 18.57 -3.36 38.52
C VAL A 28 19.25 -3.30 37.17
N SER A 29 20.52 -3.73 37.16
CA SER A 29 21.12 -4.20 35.91
C SER A 29 20.07 -5.15 35.33
N PRO A 30 19.55 -4.92 34.13
CA PRO A 30 18.73 -5.93 33.49
C PRO A 30 19.67 -7.13 33.38
N LYS A 31 19.48 -8.14 34.21
CA LYS A 31 19.95 -9.47 33.87
C LYS A 31 19.37 -9.72 32.49
N GLN A 32 20.25 -9.73 31.52
CA GLN A 32 19.99 -10.19 30.19
C GLN A 32 19.58 -11.67 30.25
N ASP A 33 18.36 -11.93 30.64
CA ASP A 33 17.59 -13.03 30.08
C ASP A 33 17.04 -12.51 28.76
N ALA A 34 17.94 -12.34 27.82
CA ALA A 34 17.66 -12.12 26.42
C ALA A 34 17.21 -13.45 25.77
N SER A 35 16.20 -14.09 26.35
CA SER A 35 15.34 -14.98 25.61
C SER A 35 14.06 -14.19 25.33
N ALA A 36 14.07 -13.42 24.22
CA ALA A 36 12.81 -13.15 23.54
C ALA A 36 12.02 -14.47 23.52
N PRO A 37 10.69 -14.48 23.80
CA PRO A 37 9.91 -15.69 23.73
C PRO A 37 10.12 -16.22 22.32
N LYS A 38 10.98 -17.23 22.19
CA LYS A 38 11.21 -17.94 20.94
C LYS A 38 9.86 -18.52 20.57
N LEU A 39 9.14 -17.83 19.66
CA LEU A 39 8.25 -18.52 18.75
C LEU A 39 9.19 -19.12 17.70
N PRO A 40 9.74 -20.34 17.91
CA PRO A 40 10.73 -20.88 16.99
C PRO A 40 10.10 -21.17 15.64
N TYR A 41 8.76 -21.36 15.61
CA TYR A 41 8.04 -21.84 14.44
C TYR A 41 6.59 -21.39 14.46
N CYS A 42 6.01 -21.15 13.27
CA CYS A 42 4.57 -21.06 13.08
C CYS A 42 4.17 -21.78 11.78
N ASP A 43 2.97 -22.34 11.72
CA ASP A 43 2.52 -23.03 10.51
C ASP A 43 2.30 -22.03 9.37
N VAL A 44 1.61 -20.94 9.65
CA VAL A 44 1.33 -19.85 8.69
C VAL A 44 1.82 -18.52 9.26
N LEU A 45 2.78 -17.92 8.57
CA LEU A 45 3.26 -16.58 8.88
C LEU A 45 2.70 -15.57 7.90
N VAL A 46 2.09 -14.50 8.41
CA VAL A 46 1.59 -13.38 7.62
C VAL A 46 2.45 -12.15 7.92
N ILE A 47 3.03 -11.55 6.89
CA ILE A 47 3.76 -10.28 7.01
C ILE A 47 2.86 -9.14 6.55
N GLY A 48 2.48 -8.29 7.51
CA GLY A 48 1.58 -7.15 7.30
C GLY A 48 0.19 -7.37 7.88
N SER A 49 -0.31 -6.35 8.57
CA SER A 49 -1.60 -6.34 9.27
C SER A 49 -2.64 -5.44 8.62
N GLY A 50 -2.49 -5.13 7.31
CA GLY A 50 -3.52 -4.47 6.53
C GLY A 50 -4.75 -5.36 6.29
N GLY A 51 -5.73 -4.87 5.56
CA GLY A 51 -6.94 -5.64 5.23
C GLY A 51 -6.63 -7.01 4.63
N ALA A 52 -5.65 -7.10 3.73
CA ALA A 52 -5.24 -8.37 3.12
C ALA A 52 -4.65 -9.35 4.16
N GLY A 53 -3.70 -8.89 4.98
CA GLY A 53 -3.04 -9.75 5.96
C GLY A 53 -3.99 -10.26 7.04
N LEU A 54 -4.88 -9.42 7.56
CA LEU A 54 -5.87 -9.84 8.55
C LEU A 54 -6.90 -10.82 7.97
N ARG A 55 -7.39 -10.56 6.75
CA ARG A 55 -8.28 -11.50 6.06
C ARG A 55 -7.61 -12.83 5.78
N ALA A 56 -6.32 -12.81 5.41
CA ALA A 56 -5.53 -14.02 5.19
C ALA A 56 -5.36 -14.83 6.50
N ALA A 57 -4.97 -14.16 7.58
CA ALA A 57 -4.81 -14.82 8.88
C ALA A 57 -6.10 -15.48 9.38
N VAL A 58 -7.23 -14.78 9.27
CA VAL A 58 -8.54 -15.30 9.63
C VAL A 58 -8.96 -16.48 8.74
N ALA A 59 -8.76 -16.34 7.41
CA ALA A 59 -9.08 -17.41 6.48
C ALA A 59 -8.27 -18.69 6.79
N ALA A 60 -6.98 -18.55 7.09
CA ALA A 60 -6.13 -19.67 7.47
C ALA A 60 -6.59 -20.33 8.79
N ARG A 61 -6.91 -19.53 9.82
CA ARG A 61 -7.43 -20.04 11.11
C ARG A 61 -8.76 -20.76 10.96
N LYS A 62 -9.70 -20.21 10.18
CA LYS A 62 -11.02 -20.83 9.95
C LYS A 62 -10.92 -22.11 9.10
N ALA A 63 -9.98 -22.16 8.14
CA ALA A 63 -9.74 -23.36 7.31
C ALA A 63 -9.17 -24.51 8.14
N ASN A 64 -8.29 -24.24 9.09
CA ASN A 64 -7.76 -25.25 10.01
C ASN A 64 -7.41 -24.63 11.37
N PRO A 65 -8.30 -24.80 12.37
CA PRO A 65 -8.09 -24.25 13.72
C PRO A 65 -6.86 -24.81 14.48
N ASN A 66 -6.25 -25.88 14.00
CA ASN A 66 -5.07 -26.47 14.63
C ASN A 66 -3.76 -25.80 14.17
N LEU A 67 -3.79 -25.00 13.09
CA LEU A 67 -2.60 -24.30 12.64
C LEU A 67 -2.26 -23.12 13.57
N SER A 68 -0.97 -22.97 13.84
CA SER A 68 -0.46 -21.75 14.47
C SER A 68 -0.33 -20.66 13.39
N VAL A 69 -1.17 -19.63 13.50
CA VAL A 69 -1.17 -18.48 12.59
C VAL A 69 -0.66 -17.25 13.32
N VAL A 70 0.39 -16.63 12.78
CA VAL A 70 1.06 -15.47 13.35
C VAL A 70 1.07 -14.34 12.31
N VAL A 71 0.71 -13.14 12.74
CA VAL A 71 0.85 -11.91 11.94
C VAL A 71 1.99 -11.09 12.51
N ALA A 72 3.04 -10.87 11.70
CA ALA A 72 4.11 -9.96 12.03
C ALA A 72 3.89 -8.61 11.32
N THR A 73 4.02 -7.52 12.05
CA THR A 73 3.73 -6.17 11.55
C THR A 73 4.71 -5.15 12.10
N LYS A 74 5.20 -4.29 11.21
CA LYS A 74 6.17 -3.23 11.52
C LYS A 74 5.63 -2.17 12.49
N MET A 75 4.30 -2.04 12.57
CA MET A 75 3.60 -1.09 13.45
C MET A 75 2.36 -1.75 14.06
N MET A 76 1.63 -0.98 14.88
CA MET A 76 0.31 -1.42 15.39
C MET A 76 -0.60 -1.89 14.26
N PRO A 77 -1.35 -2.99 14.43
CA PRO A 77 -2.20 -3.58 13.39
C PRO A 77 -3.21 -2.61 12.75
N SER A 78 -3.64 -1.58 13.45
CA SER A 78 -4.58 -0.57 12.94
C SER A 78 -3.91 0.58 12.16
N ARG A 79 -2.58 0.61 12.05
CA ARG A 79 -1.84 1.68 11.36
C ARG A 79 -1.31 1.24 10.00
N ASN A 80 -2.15 1.32 8.98
CA ASN A 80 -1.84 0.86 7.62
C ASN A 80 -2.64 1.63 6.56
N ALA A 81 -2.36 1.36 5.27
CA ALA A 81 -3.03 2.02 4.15
C ALA A 81 -4.54 1.71 4.09
N THR A 82 -4.96 0.51 4.50
CA THR A 82 -6.39 0.14 4.55
C THR A 82 -7.17 1.08 5.45
N CYS A 83 -6.64 1.40 6.64
CA CYS A 83 -7.28 2.33 7.58
C CYS A 83 -7.45 3.74 7.01
N MET A 84 -6.58 4.15 6.07
CA MET A 84 -6.62 5.47 5.45
C MET A 84 -7.59 5.56 4.26
N ALA A 85 -8.03 4.42 3.72
CA ALA A 85 -8.92 4.38 2.56
C ALA A 85 -10.32 4.93 2.89
N GLU A 86 -10.82 5.85 2.06
CA GLU A 86 -12.03 6.61 2.33
C GLU A 86 -13.16 6.34 1.34
N GLY A 87 -12.80 5.98 0.08
CA GLY A 87 -13.73 5.95 -1.05
C GLY A 87 -14.84 4.91 -0.95
N GLY A 88 -14.51 3.70 -0.57
CA GLY A 88 -15.41 2.55 -0.54
C GLY A 88 -14.78 1.29 -1.14
N ILE A 89 -15.56 0.22 -1.17
CA ILE A 89 -15.20 -1.11 -1.65
C ILE A 89 -16.18 -1.55 -2.75
N ASN A 90 -15.65 -1.90 -3.94
CA ASN A 90 -16.48 -2.35 -5.05
C ASN A 90 -16.96 -3.79 -4.84
N GLY A 91 -18.22 -4.01 -5.17
CA GLY A 91 -18.84 -5.33 -5.24
C GLY A 91 -20.29 -5.21 -5.69
N VAL A 92 -20.71 -6.05 -6.62
CA VAL A 92 -22.08 -6.05 -7.11
C VAL A 92 -22.98 -6.68 -6.06
N THR A 93 -23.82 -5.89 -5.44
CA THR A 93 -24.80 -6.29 -4.42
C THR A 93 -26.24 -5.91 -4.79
N ASP A 94 -26.42 -5.13 -5.87
CA ASP A 94 -27.70 -4.69 -6.40
C ASP A 94 -27.77 -5.01 -7.90
N PHE A 95 -28.36 -6.14 -8.24
CA PHE A 95 -28.53 -6.59 -9.62
C PHE A 95 -29.77 -5.96 -10.30
N GLU A 96 -30.74 -5.48 -9.51
CA GLU A 96 -31.96 -4.89 -10.03
C GLU A 96 -31.72 -3.55 -10.75
N ASN A 97 -30.63 -2.84 -10.39
CA ASN A 97 -30.22 -1.63 -11.09
C ASN A 97 -29.55 -1.89 -12.46
N GLY A 98 -29.49 -3.16 -12.90
CA GLY A 98 -28.86 -3.60 -14.15
C GLY A 98 -27.32 -3.68 -14.05
N ASP A 99 -26.76 -3.85 -12.85
CA ASP A 99 -25.34 -4.16 -12.66
C ASP A 99 -25.11 -5.69 -12.74
N SER A 100 -23.87 -6.09 -13.02
CA SER A 100 -23.47 -7.49 -13.10
C SER A 100 -21.98 -7.66 -12.85
N TYR A 101 -21.55 -8.86 -12.49
CA TYR A 101 -20.12 -9.21 -12.37
C TYR A 101 -19.38 -8.97 -13.69
N LYS A 102 -20.02 -9.32 -14.83
CA LYS A 102 -19.46 -9.10 -16.17
C LYS A 102 -19.27 -7.61 -16.48
N LEU A 103 -20.21 -6.76 -16.06
CA LEU A 103 -20.08 -5.31 -16.22
C LEU A 103 -19.02 -4.72 -15.28
N HIS A 104 -18.87 -5.28 -14.07
CA HIS A 104 -17.77 -4.91 -13.16
C HIS A 104 -16.41 -5.31 -13.75
N ALA A 105 -16.29 -6.52 -14.34
CA ALA A 105 -15.09 -6.96 -15.02
C ALA A 105 -14.75 -6.05 -16.22
N TYR A 106 -15.74 -5.72 -17.05
CA TYR A 106 -15.55 -4.79 -18.16
C TYR A 106 -15.01 -3.42 -17.71
N ASP A 107 -15.62 -2.82 -16.68
CA ASP A 107 -15.15 -1.52 -16.14
C ASP A 107 -13.72 -1.62 -15.59
N THR A 108 -13.38 -2.74 -14.94
CA THR A 108 -12.05 -3.00 -14.38
C THR A 108 -11.01 -3.14 -15.49
N ILE A 109 -11.27 -3.98 -16.51
CA ILE A 109 -10.36 -4.22 -17.64
C ILE A 109 -10.17 -2.96 -18.46
N LYS A 110 -11.26 -2.24 -18.77
CA LYS A 110 -11.20 -0.96 -19.48
C LYS A 110 -10.45 0.11 -18.66
N GLY A 111 -10.74 0.19 -17.36
CA GLY A 111 -10.04 1.08 -16.43
C GLY A 111 -8.54 0.78 -16.34
N GLY A 112 -8.16 -0.49 -16.40
CA GLY A 112 -6.79 -1.00 -16.44
C GLY A 112 -6.10 -0.89 -17.81
N ALA A 113 -6.73 -0.19 -18.76
CA ALA A 113 -6.23 0.00 -20.13
C ALA A 113 -5.87 -1.31 -20.83
N TYR A 114 -6.64 -2.36 -20.54
CA TYR A 114 -6.54 -3.72 -21.11
C TYR A 114 -5.23 -4.46 -20.80
N LEU A 115 -4.47 -4.02 -19.82
CA LEU A 115 -3.29 -4.74 -19.34
C LEU A 115 -3.64 -5.75 -18.22
N CYS A 116 -4.91 -5.96 -17.93
CA CYS A 116 -5.36 -6.94 -16.94
C CYS A 116 -5.39 -8.34 -17.52
N ASP A 117 -5.06 -9.35 -16.71
CA ASP A 117 -5.39 -10.75 -17.00
C ASP A 117 -6.89 -10.94 -16.81
N GLN A 118 -7.63 -11.11 -17.94
CA GLN A 118 -9.09 -11.00 -17.95
C GLN A 118 -9.77 -12.11 -17.15
N ASP A 119 -9.24 -13.33 -17.19
CA ASP A 119 -9.74 -14.47 -16.41
C ASP A 119 -9.61 -14.24 -14.89
N ALA A 120 -8.50 -13.64 -14.44
CA ALA A 120 -8.32 -13.25 -13.05
C ALA A 120 -9.30 -12.14 -12.65
N VAL A 121 -9.53 -11.15 -13.51
CA VAL A 121 -10.52 -10.08 -13.28
C VAL A 121 -11.94 -10.62 -13.18
N GLU A 122 -12.34 -11.58 -14.02
CA GLU A 122 -13.68 -12.20 -13.96
C GLU A 122 -13.91 -12.89 -12.62
N LYS A 123 -12.98 -13.75 -12.20
CA LYS A 123 -13.01 -14.41 -10.88
C LYS A 123 -13.02 -13.41 -9.72
N PHE A 124 -12.20 -12.37 -9.81
CA PHE A 124 -12.14 -11.29 -8.83
C PHE A 124 -13.49 -10.56 -8.68
N CYS A 125 -14.12 -10.17 -9.79
CA CYS A 125 -15.38 -9.45 -9.78
C CYS A 125 -16.55 -10.31 -9.29
N GLU A 126 -16.51 -11.61 -9.55
CA GLU A 126 -17.49 -12.57 -9.00
C GLU A 126 -17.33 -12.71 -7.47
N ALA A 127 -16.10 -12.82 -6.98
CA ALA A 127 -15.82 -12.92 -5.55
C ALA A 127 -16.16 -11.62 -4.80
N ALA A 128 -16.03 -10.46 -5.45
CA ALA A 128 -16.20 -9.13 -4.85
C ALA A 128 -17.57 -8.92 -4.19
N GLY A 129 -18.66 -9.33 -4.87
CA GLY A 129 -20.02 -9.21 -4.30
C GLY A 129 -20.20 -10.05 -3.05
N LYS A 130 -19.69 -11.29 -3.07
CA LYS A 130 -19.76 -12.23 -1.93
C LYS A 130 -19.03 -11.67 -0.70
N VAL A 131 -17.89 -11.04 -0.91
CA VAL A 131 -17.09 -10.44 0.16
C VAL A 131 -17.80 -9.27 0.85
N ILE A 132 -18.58 -8.45 0.14
CA ILE A 132 -19.36 -7.38 0.76
C ILE A 132 -20.34 -7.94 1.80
N TYR A 133 -21.07 -8.98 1.45
CA TYR A 133 -21.99 -9.64 2.39
C TYR A 133 -21.26 -10.28 3.58
N GLU A 134 -20.10 -10.90 3.36
CA GLU A 134 -19.27 -11.42 4.44
C GLU A 134 -18.84 -10.30 5.41
N MET A 135 -18.38 -9.15 4.88
CA MET A 135 -17.96 -8.02 5.72
C MET A 135 -19.13 -7.40 6.46
N ASP A 136 -20.29 -7.29 5.83
CA ASP A 136 -21.51 -6.81 6.49
C ASP A 136 -21.92 -7.74 7.65
N TYR A 137 -21.89 -9.05 7.43
CA TYR A 137 -22.16 -10.07 8.45
C TYR A 137 -21.16 -10.02 9.63
N LEU A 138 -19.88 -9.71 9.34
CA LEU A 138 -18.85 -9.51 10.37
C LEU A 138 -18.99 -8.20 11.17
N GLY A 139 -20.01 -7.40 10.87
CA GLY A 139 -20.29 -6.17 11.60
C GLY A 139 -19.61 -4.93 11.03
N THR A 140 -19.16 -4.95 9.77
CA THR A 140 -18.70 -3.73 9.10
C THR A 140 -19.85 -2.74 8.95
N LEU A 141 -19.77 -1.59 9.62
CA LEU A 141 -20.82 -0.58 9.69
C LEU A 141 -20.93 0.20 8.36
N PHE A 142 -21.35 -0.46 7.31
CA PHE A 142 -21.67 0.20 6.04
C PHE A 142 -22.83 1.18 6.18
N SER A 143 -22.80 2.29 5.43
CA SER A 143 -23.96 3.15 5.24
C SER A 143 -25.11 2.37 4.63
N ARG A 144 -26.35 2.70 4.99
CA ARG A 144 -27.54 1.99 4.52
C ARG A 144 -28.32 2.82 3.52
N ASN A 145 -28.90 2.13 2.54
CA ASN A 145 -29.90 2.69 1.66
C ASN A 145 -31.21 2.86 2.44
N GLU A 146 -31.68 4.09 2.59
CA GLU A 146 -32.86 4.41 3.39
C GLU A 146 -34.16 3.73 2.87
N LYS A 147 -34.21 3.38 1.59
CA LYS A 147 -35.40 2.74 0.97
C LYS A 147 -35.43 1.23 1.12
N THR A 148 -34.25 0.58 0.98
CA THR A 148 -34.14 -0.88 0.92
C THR A 148 -33.58 -1.50 2.20
N GLY A 149 -32.94 -0.69 3.07
CA GLY A 149 -32.16 -1.16 4.22
C GLY A 149 -30.85 -1.86 3.85
N GLY A 150 -30.59 -2.13 2.56
CA GLY A 150 -29.36 -2.72 2.06
C GLY A 150 -28.16 -1.79 2.18
N VAL A 151 -26.97 -2.30 1.84
CA VAL A 151 -25.74 -1.50 1.83
C VAL A 151 -25.84 -0.39 0.78
N ALA A 152 -25.53 0.84 1.19
CA ALA A 152 -25.57 1.99 0.30
C ALA A 152 -24.39 1.97 -0.68
N GLN A 153 -24.65 2.37 -1.93
CA GLN A 153 -23.68 2.39 -3.01
C GLN A 153 -23.51 3.78 -3.60
N ARG A 154 -22.28 4.11 -4.01
CA ARG A 154 -21.97 5.35 -4.73
C ARG A 154 -21.31 5.09 -6.07
N MET A 155 -21.34 6.10 -6.94
CA MET A 155 -20.61 6.11 -8.20
C MET A 155 -19.14 6.45 -7.94
N MET A 156 -18.23 5.75 -8.65
CA MET A 156 -16.81 6.08 -8.70
C MET A 156 -16.40 6.41 -10.13
N GLY A 157 -15.30 7.14 -10.28
CA GLY A 157 -14.75 7.50 -11.59
C GLY A 157 -14.37 6.26 -12.40
N GLY A 158 -14.75 6.26 -13.67
CA GLY A 158 -14.53 5.13 -14.58
C GLY A 158 -15.57 4.01 -14.51
N ALA A 159 -16.35 3.92 -13.42
CA ALA A 159 -17.40 2.93 -13.30
C ALA A 159 -18.64 3.27 -14.15
N SER A 160 -19.32 2.25 -14.67
CA SER A 160 -20.58 2.38 -15.43
C SER A 160 -21.83 2.28 -14.53
N LYS A 161 -21.70 1.71 -13.33
CA LYS A 161 -22.79 1.54 -12.35
C LYS A 161 -22.35 1.89 -10.94
N ARG A 162 -23.33 2.16 -10.06
CA ARG A 162 -23.10 2.36 -8.63
C ARG A 162 -22.89 1.00 -7.97
N ARG A 163 -21.65 0.63 -7.69
CA ARG A 163 -21.30 -0.63 -7.00
C ARG A 163 -20.27 -0.43 -5.88
N CYS A 164 -19.89 0.81 -5.62
CA CYS A 164 -18.95 1.10 -4.55
C CYS A 164 -19.70 1.22 -3.22
N ASN A 165 -19.63 0.17 -2.43
CA ASN A 165 -20.23 0.09 -1.09
C ASN A 165 -19.37 0.90 -0.11
N TYR A 166 -19.98 1.65 0.82
CA TYR A 166 -19.23 2.62 1.61
C TYR A 166 -19.76 2.80 3.04
N ALA A 167 -18.90 3.30 3.92
CA ALA A 167 -19.22 3.78 5.26
C ALA A 167 -18.82 5.26 5.36
N ALA A 168 -19.75 6.17 5.04
CA ALA A 168 -19.50 7.61 4.90
C ALA A 168 -18.23 7.90 4.06
N ASP A 169 -17.25 8.65 4.60
CA ASP A 169 -15.93 8.90 4.01
C ASP A 169 -14.79 8.21 4.78
N LYS A 170 -15.07 7.06 5.41
CA LYS A 170 -14.13 6.31 6.27
C LYS A 170 -14.26 4.79 6.16
N THR A 171 -14.60 4.32 4.96
CA THR A 171 -14.86 2.89 4.71
C THR A 171 -13.69 1.99 5.12
N GLY A 172 -12.47 2.34 4.77
CA GLY A 172 -11.29 1.54 5.11
C GLY A 172 -11.02 1.48 6.62
N HIS A 173 -11.27 2.57 7.34
CA HIS A 173 -11.15 2.60 8.80
C HIS A 173 -12.10 1.61 9.45
N ILE A 174 -13.38 1.64 9.08
CA ILE A 174 -14.39 0.72 9.61
C ILE A 174 -14.07 -0.74 9.25
N LEU A 175 -13.77 -1.00 7.96
CA LEU A 175 -13.40 -2.33 7.47
C LEU A 175 -12.17 -2.88 8.20
N MET A 176 -11.16 -2.04 8.43
CA MET A 176 -9.94 -2.42 9.14
C MET A 176 -10.24 -2.91 10.56
N HIS A 177 -11.09 -2.19 11.30
CA HIS A 177 -11.48 -2.60 12.66
C HIS A 177 -12.27 -3.91 12.65
N SER A 178 -13.22 -4.09 11.73
CA SER A 178 -13.94 -5.36 11.58
C SER A 178 -13.00 -6.55 11.30
N CYS A 179 -12.00 -6.35 10.44
CA CYS A 179 -10.99 -7.39 10.15
C CYS A 179 -10.11 -7.69 11.38
N LEU A 180 -9.73 -6.66 12.14
CA LEU A 180 -8.90 -6.82 13.34
C LEU A 180 -9.67 -7.55 14.44
N ASP A 181 -10.92 -7.18 14.68
CA ASP A 181 -11.79 -7.81 15.66
C ASP A 181 -12.03 -9.29 15.31
N ASP A 182 -12.27 -9.61 14.02
CA ASP A 182 -12.41 -11.00 13.54
C ASP A 182 -11.09 -11.77 13.75
N ALA A 183 -9.92 -11.16 13.52
CA ALA A 183 -8.63 -11.80 13.74
C ALA A 183 -8.37 -12.10 15.23
N ILE A 184 -8.63 -11.14 16.11
CA ILE A 184 -8.50 -11.32 17.56
C ILE A 184 -9.46 -12.40 18.05
N SER A 185 -10.71 -12.37 17.62
CA SER A 185 -11.76 -13.33 18.01
C SER A 185 -11.44 -14.77 17.56
N ASN A 186 -10.69 -14.93 16.47
CA ASN A 186 -10.22 -16.24 15.99
C ASN A 186 -8.85 -16.65 16.56
N GLY A 187 -8.31 -15.92 17.55
CA GLY A 187 -7.07 -16.27 18.25
C GLY A 187 -5.81 -16.14 17.38
N VAL A 188 -5.80 -15.24 16.40
CA VAL A 188 -4.61 -14.89 15.64
C VAL A 188 -3.59 -14.22 16.56
N LYS A 189 -2.33 -14.65 16.52
CA LYS A 189 -1.25 -14.05 17.32
C LYS A 189 -0.58 -12.92 16.54
N PHE A 190 -0.18 -11.86 17.25
CA PHE A 190 0.49 -10.70 16.65
C PHE A 190 1.89 -10.51 17.21
N LEU A 191 2.85 -10.32 16.31
CA LEU A 191 4.18 -9.78 16.58
C LEU A 191 4.18 -8.33 16.08
N MET A 192 3.92 -7.40 16.99
CA MET A 192 3.93 -5.96 16.72
C MET A 192 5.37 -5.42 16.79
N ASP A 193 5.64 -4.34 16.05
CA ASP A 193 6.96 -3.71 15.94
C ASP A 193 8.04 -4.69 15.42
N HIS A 194 7.63 -5.57 14.50
CA HIS A 194 8.51 -6.53 13.84
C HIS A 194 8.59 -6.22 12.34
N GLU A 195 9.79 -5.95 11.86
CA GLU A 195 10.04 -5.66 10.45
C GLU A 195 10.63 -6.86 9.71
N LEU A 196 10.16 -7.09 8.49
CA LEU A 196 10.71 -8.07 7.57
C LEU A 196 12.03 -7.54 7.00
N LEU A 197 13.11 -8.31 7.14
CA LEU A 197 14.39 -7.99 6.52
C LEU A 197 14.64 -8.79 5.26
N ASP A 198 14.38 -10.13 5.30
CA ASP A 198 14.57 -10.99 4.13
C ASP A 198 13.75 -12.29 4.22
N ILE A 199 13.72 -13.07 3.13
CA ILE A 199 13.01 -14.34 3.02
C ILE A 199 14.01 -15.46 2.70
N GLY A 200 14.03 -16.49 3.54
CA GLY A 200 14.85 -17.68 3.33
C GLY A 200 14.19 -18.65 2.36
N VAL A 201 14.87 -18.95 1.26
CA VAL A 201 14.43 -19.91 0.25
C VAL A 201 15.55 -20.90 -0.03
N MET A 202 15.23 -22.19 0.02
CA MET A 202 16.13 -23.29 -0.30
C MET A 202 15.41 -24.26 -1.24
N ASP A 203 16.05 -24.66 -2.32
CA ASP A 203 15.50 -25.61 -3.31
C ASP A 203 14.10 -25.25 -3.80
N GLY A 204 13.83 -23.95 -4.04
CA GLY A 204 12.54 -23.44 -4.51
C GLY A 204 11.42 -23.49 -3.47
N LYS A 205 11.73 -23.65 -2.19
CA LYS A 205 10.77 -23.68 -1.07
C LYS A 205 11.10 -22.62 -0.04
N CYS A 206 10.06 -22.01 0.53
CA CYS A 206 10.19 -21.12 1.67
C CYS A 206 10.57 -21.89 2.93
N GLU A 207 11.59 -21.39 3.63
CA GLU A 207 11.97 -21.90 4.96
C GLU A 207 11.44 -20.99 6.08
N GLY A 208 11.29 -19.71 5.82
CA GLY A 208 10.90 -18.70 6.78
C GLY A 208 11.41 -17.32 6.38
N VAL A 209 11.51 -16.43 7.35
CA VAL A 209 11.93 -15.04 7.16
C VAL A 209 13.00 -14.64 8.17
N VAL A 210 13.79 -13.64 7.80
CA VAL A 210 14.58 -12.86 8.77
C VAL A 210 13.74 -11.68 9.21
N ILE A 211 13.56 -11.58 10.52
CA ILE A 211 12.75 -10.55 11.14
C ILE A 211 13.57 -9.80 12.18
N ARG A 212 13.28 -8.52 12.33
CA ARG A 212 13.84 -7.73 13.42
C ARG A 212 12.72 -7.29 14.37
N ASP A 213 12.88 -7.55 15.64
CA ASP A 213 12.11 -6.95 16.70
C ASP A 213 12.65 -5.53 16.96
N ILE A 214 11.89 -4.51 16.61
CA ILE A 214 12.29 -3.10 16.74
C ILE A 214 12.40 -2.71 18.21
N GLN A 215 11.57 -3.29 19.09
CA GLN A 215 11.55 -2.96 20.51
C GLN A 215 12.83 -3.42 21.21
N THR A 216 13.30 -4.64 20.91
CA THR A 216 14.49 -5.22 21.55
C THR A 216 15.75 -5.07 20.71
N GLY A 217 15.60 -4.84 19.40
CA GLY A 217 16.70 -4.80 18.42
C GLY A 217 17.12 -6.18 17.90
N GLY A 218 16.54 -7.25 18.41
CA GLY A 218 16.90 -8.62 18.04
C GLY A 218 16.61 -8.91 16.57
N ILE A 219 17.61 -9.40 15.83
CA ILE A 219 17.50 -9.89 14.46
C ILE A 219 17.62 -11.42 14.51
N TYR A 220 16.57 -12.12 14.05
CA TYR A 220 16.52 -13.57 14.17
C TYR A 220 15.71 -14.23 13.04
N PRO A 221 15.96 -15.53 12.75
CA PRO A 221 15.13 -16.30 11.84
C PRO A 221 13.81 -16.66 12.50
N LEU A 222 12.71 -16.55 11.75
CA LEU A 222 11.38 -17.04 12.10
C LEU A 222 10.95 -18.03 11.01
N LEU A 223 10.96 -19.31 11.35
CA LEU A 223 10.65 -20.38 10.41
C LEU A 223 9.14 -20.60 10.29
N CYS A 224 8.66 -20.91 9.10
CA CYS A 224 7.26 -21.20 8.85
C CYS A 224 7.08 -22.27 7.77
N LYS A 225 5.93 -22.95 7.78
CA LYS A 225 5.57 -23.88 6.70
C LYS A 225 5.07 -23.12 5.48
N SER A 226 4.35 -22.01 5.70
CA SER A 226 3.90 -21.12 4.63
C SER A 226 4.00 -19.66 5.06
N LEU A 227 4.34 -18.81 4.10
CA LEU A 227 4.50 -17.38 4.23
C LEU A 227 3.45 -16.66 3.38
N ILE A 228 2.77 -15.65 3.95
CA ILE A 228 1.89 -14.76 3.21
C ILE A 228 2.49 -13.35 3.26
N ILE A 229 2.79 -12.78 2.09
CA ILE A 229 3.25 -11.40 1.93
C ILE A 229 2.02 -10.51 1.74
N ALA A 230 1.75 -9.60 2.69
CA ALA A 230 0.63 -8.67 2.68
C ALA A 230 1.05 -7.25 3.12
N THR A 231 2.24 -6.84 2.68
CA THR A 231 2.94 -5.62 3.13
C THR A 231 2.47 -4.34 2.45
N GLY A 232 1.56 -4.45 1.48
CA GLY A 232 1.12 -3.30 0.67
C GLY A 232 2.14 -2.91 -0.39
N GLY A 233 1.92 -1.74 -1.01
CA GLY A 233 2.69 -1.25 -2.14
C GLY A 233 3.94 -0.45 -1.76
N TYR A 234 4.52 0.23 -2.78
CA TYR A 234 5.84 0.88 -2.69
C TYR A 234 5.83 2.35 -3.13
N THR A 235 4.70 3.03 -3.12
CA THR A 235 4.60 4.41 -3.64
C THR A 235 5.43 5.44 -2.87
N ARG A 236 6.03 5.07 -1.72
CA ARG A 236 7.00 5.90 -1.00
C ARG A 236 8.32 6.13 -1.75
N ILE A 237 8.54 5.49 -2.89
CA ILE A 237 9.60 5.88 -3.83
C ILE A 237 9.48 7.36 -4.26
N PHE A 238 8.29 7.98 -4.17
CA PHE A 238 8.03 9.40 -4.43
C PHE A 238 8.06 10.27 -3.16
N TYR A 239 8.53 9.75 -2.02
CA TYR A 239 8.68 10.43 -0.73
C TYR A 239 7.42 11.20 -0.30
N ASN A 240 7.46 12.55 -0.30
CA ASN A 240 6.35 13.40 0.14
C ASN A 240 5.25 13.62 -0.91
N ARG A 241 5.39 13.05 -2.10
CA ARG A 241 4.37 13.10 -3.16
C ARG A 241 3.60 11.79 -3.28
N THR A 242 3.14 11.30 -2.15
CA THR A 242 2.31 10.09 -2.08
C THR A 242 1.24 10.24 -1.02
N SER A 243 0.08 9.61 -1.25
CA SER A 243 -1.04 9.56 -0.31
C SER A 243 -0.98 8.37 0.65
N THR A 244 0.03 7.50 0.53
CA THR A 244 0.17 6.31 1.37
C THR A 244 0.89 6.60 2.69
N PRO A 245 0.68 5.80 3.75
CA PRO A 245 1.37 5.98 5.01
C PRO A 245 2.88 5.78 4.88
N PHE A 246 3.66 6.28 5.85
CA PHE A 246 5.13 6.19 5.84
C PHE A 246 5.66 4.77 5.76
N ILE A 247 4.89 3.79 6.23
CA ILE A 247 5.24 2.37 6.22
C ILE A 247 5.06 1.65 4.87
N ALA A 248 4.51 2.32 3.85
CA ALA A 248 4.29 1.74 2.52
C ALA A 248 5.58 1.80 1.67
N THR A 249 6.61 1.12 2.11
CA THR A 249 7.98 1.16 1.59
C THR A 249 8.35 -0.05 0.74
N GLY A 250 7.40 -0.97 0.49
CA GLY A 250 7.59 -2.10 -0.40
C GLY A 250 8.49 -3.20 0.15
N ASP A 251 8.63 -3.32 1.48
CA ASP A 251 9.58 -4.23 2.11
C ASP A 251 9.37 -5.69 1.69
N GLY A 252 8.10 -6.14 1.63
CA GLY A 252 7.78 -7.50 1.18
C GLY A 252 8.09 -7.71 -0.29
N VAL A 253 7.87 -6.71 -1.15
CA VAL A 253 8.18 -6.78 -2.59
C VAL A 253 9.70 -6.85 -2.79
N ALA A 254 10.47 -6.01 -2.07
CA ALA A 254 11.93 -6.03 -2.14
C ALA A 254 12.53 -7.33 -1.61
N ALA A 255 12.02 -7.86 -0.50
CA ALA A 255 12.46 -9.15 0.05
C ALA A 255 12.11 -10.31 -0.88
N ALA A 256 10.93 -10.31 -1.50
CA ALA A 256 10.50 -11.31 -2.48
C ALA A 256 11.40 -11.31 -3.73
N LEU A 257 11.77 -10.11 -4.22
CA LEU A 257 12.69 -9.97 -5.35
C LEU A 257 14.08 -10.54 -5.01
N ARG A 258 14.62 -10.24 -3.82
CA ARG A 258 15.90 -10.84 -3.34
C ARG A 258 15.81 -12.36 -3.17
N ALA A 259 14.64 -12.87 -2.81
CA ALA A 259 14.37 -14.31 -2.72
C ALA A 259 14.20 -15.00 -4.09
N GLY A 260 14.27 -14.24 -5.19
CA GLY A 260 14.20 -14.77 -6.57
C GLY A 260 12.80 -14.77 -7.18
N LEU A 261 11.79 -14.14 -6.54
CA LEU A 261 10.48 -13.93 -7.17
C LEU A 261 10.53 -12.81 -8.20
N GLY A 262 9.62 -12.84 -9.17
CA GLY A 262 9.44 -11.76 -10.14
C GLY A 262 8.73 -10.55 -9.51
N PHE A 263 9.08 -9.37 -9.99
CA PHE A 263 8.36 -8.13 -9.74
C PHE A 263 7.63 -7.75 -11.02
N GLU A 264 6.31 -7.96 -11.03
CA GLU A 264 5.43 -7.74 -12.19
C GLU A 264 4.97 -6.30 -12.25
N ASP A 265 5.00 -5.71 -13.45
CA ASP A 265 4.54 -4.36 -13.81
C ASP A 265 5.02 -3.21 -12.87
N PRO A 266 6.31 -3.15 -12.50
CA PRO A 266 6.81 -2.18 -11.52
C PRO A 266 6.66 -0.72 -11.95
N GLU A 267 6.55 -0.42 -13.25
CA GLU A 267 6.35 0.91 -13.82
C GLU A 267 4.90 1.40 -13.72
N MET A 268 3.94 0.51 -13.37
CA MET A 268 2.53 0.83 -13.29
C MET A 268 2.17 1.34 -11.89
N ILE A 269 2.31 2.65 -11.71
CA ILE A 269 2.02 3.36 -10.47
C ILE A 269 0.93 4.39 -10.73
N GLN A 270 -0.20 4.25 -10.04
CA GLN A 270 -1.33 5.18 -10.16
C GLN A 270 -1.08 6.47 -9.39
N PHE A 271 -1.32 7.60 -10.04
CA PHE A 271 -1.35 8.91 -9.40
C PHE A 271 -2.80 9.31 -9.11
N HIS A 272 -3.09 9.63 -7.84
CA HIS A 272 -4.39 10.18 -7.47
C HIS A 272 -4.37 11.69 -7.70
N PRO A 273 -5.42 12.26 -8.33
CA PRO A 273 -5.45 13.67 -8.65
C PRO A 273 -5.33 14.58 -7.41
N THR A 274 -6.05 14.27 -6.36
CA THR A 274 -6.32 15.20 -5.26
C THR A 274 -5.67 14.77 -3.95
N GLY A 275 -4.32 14.75 -3.90
CA GLY A 275 -3.59 14.80 -2.64
C GLY A 275 -3.45 16.23 -2.14
N VAL A 276 -3.53 16.49 -0.82
CA VAL A 276 -3.25 17.81 -0.24
C VAL A 276 -1.83 18.26 -0.59
N LYS A 277 -1.64 19.53 -0.76
CA LYS A 277 -0.34 20.12 -1.12
C LYS A 277 0.74 19.77 -0.10
N ASN A 278 0.44 19.83 1.20
CA ASN A 278 1.37 19.53 2.27
C ASN A 278 1.26 18.06 2.69
N GLY A 279 2.23 17.22 2.28
CA GLY A 279 2.33 15.82 2.68
C GLY A 279 1.57 14.80 1.84
N GLY A 280 0.76 15.22 0.84
CA GLY A 280 0.13 14.33 -0.13
C GLY A 280 -1.06 13.51 0.38
N THR A 281 -1.51 13.72 1.62
CA THR A 281 -2.68 13.02 2.18
C THR A 281 -3.91 13.21 1.28
N LEU A 282 -4.74 12.18 1.20
CA LEU A 282 -5.80 12.11 0.21
C LEU A 282 -6.98 13.06 0.53
N ILE A 283 -7.36 13.89 -0.44
CA ILE A 283 -8.73 14.39 -0.58
C ILE A 283 -9.41 13.41 -1.53
N THR A 284 -10.18 12.50 -0.95
CA THR A 284 -10.71 11.35 -1.69
C THR A 284 -11.60 11.77 -2.86
N GLU A 285 -11.74 10.87 -3.81
CA GLU A 285 -12.63 11.01 -4.98
C GLU A 285 -14.08 11.32 -4.59
N ALA A 286 -14.51 11.00 -3.37
CA ALA A 286 -15.84 11.36 -2.87
C ALA A 286 -16.11 12.87 -2.91
N ALA A 287 -15.11 13.73 -2.71
CA ALA A 287 -15.28 15.19 -2.85
C ALA A 287 -15.73 15.58 -4.27
N ARG A 288 -15.09 14.98 -5.30
CA ARG A 288 -15.48 15.16 -6.72
C ARG A 288 -16.77 14.43 -7.05
N GLY A 289 -16.99 13.26 -6.44
CA GLY A 289 -18.23 12.48 -6.58
C GLY A 289 -19.48 13.16 -6.04
N GLU A 290 -19.34 13.98 -4.99
CA GLU A 290 -20.43 14.84 -4.47
C GLU A 290 -20.57 16.12 -5.27
N GLY A 291 -19.71 16.41 -6.26
CA GLY A 291 -19.81 17.54 -7.17
C GLY A 291 -18.71 18.59 -7.05
N GLY A 292 -17.63 18.32 -6.33
CA GLY A 292 -16.49 19.24 -6.18
C GLY A 292 -15.80 19.55 -7.50
N TYR A 293 -15.34 20.79 -7.68
CA TYR A 293 -14.68 21.32 -8.87
C TYR A 293 -13.17 21.40 -8.70
N LEU A 294 -12.43 21.25 -9.81
CA LEU A 294 -11.00 21.55 -9.88
C LEU A 294 -10.80 22.90 -10.59
N ILE A 295 -10.13 23.84 -9.90
CA ILE A 295 -10.00 25.23 -10.32
C ILE A 295 -8.53 25.62 -10.43
N ASN A 296 -8.15 26.22 -11.55
CA ASN A 296 -6.81 26.75 -11.80
C ASN A 296 -6.64 28.21 -11.27
N ASN A 297 -5.44 28.80 -11.44
CA ASN A 297 -5.14 30.16 -10.95
C ASN A 297 -5.88 31.27 -11.72
N LYS A 298 -6.57 30.96 -12.83
CA LYS A 298 -7.45 31.88 -13.56
C LYS A 298 -8.91 31.81 -13.09
N GLY A 299 -9.22 30.98 -12.08
CA GLY A 299 -10.57 30.73 -11.61
C GLY A 299 -11.39 29.81 -12.54
N GLU A 300 -10.76 29.14 -13.50
CA GLU A 300 -11.44 28.28 -14.45
C GLU A 300 -11.61 26.85 -13.89
N ARG A 301 -12.82 26.30 -14.04
CA ARG A 301 -13.09 24.87 -13.88
C ARG A 301 -12.57 24.14 -15.12
N PHE A 302 -11.29 23.75 -15.11
CA PHE A 302 -10.57 23.33 -16.30
C PHE A 302 -10.89 21.92 -16.80
N MET A 303 -11.40 21.01 -15.97
CA MET A 303 -11.60 19.60 -16.35
C MET A 303 -12.52 19.39 -17.54
N GLN A 304 -13.46 20.30 -17.80
CA GLN A 304 -14.36 20.26 -18.96
C GLN A 304 -13.61 20.36 -20.31
N LYS A 305 -12.38 20.94 -20.32
CA LYS A 305 -11.53 21.02 -21.52
C LYS A 305 -10.87 19.66 -21.86
N TYR A 306 -10.77 18.75 -20.89
CA TYR A 306 -10.00 17.52 -21.00
C TYR A 306 -10.85 16.26 -21.15
N HIS A 307 -12.09 16.25 -20.61
CA HIS A 307 -12.95 15.07 -20.67
C HIS A 307 -14.43 15.41 -20.46
N GLU A 308 -15.33 14.69 -21.18
CA GLU A 308 -16.78 14.89 -21.11
C GLU A 308 -17.38 14.71 -19.70
N LYS A 309 -16.81 13.77 -18.91
CA LYS A 309 -17.21 13.52 -17.52
C LYS A 309 -16.54 14.48 -16.53
N ALA A 310 -15.79 15.46 -17.01
CA ALA A 310 -15.06 16.46 -16.21
C ALA A 310 -14.33 15.82 -15.02
N GLU A 311 -14.59 16.22 -13.77
CA GLU A 311 -13.93 15.74 -12.56
C GLU A 311 -14.20 14.25 -12.22
N LEU A 312 -15.16 13.61 -12.90
CA LEU A 312 -15.47 12.18 -12.79
C LEU A 312 -14.83 11.34 -13.90
N ALA A 313 -13.91 11.90 -14.66
CA ALA A 313 -13.06 11.16 -15.57
C ALA A 313 -12.18 10.14 -14.81
N PRO A 314 -11.60 9.13 -15.48
CA PRO A 314 -10.62 8.22 -14.89
C PRO A 314 -9.48 8.98 -14.20
N ARG A 315 -8.91 8.41 -13.14
CA ARG A 315 -7.90 9.09 -12.29
C ARG A 315 -6.67 9.54 -13.04
N ASP A 316 -6.19 8.70 -13.96
CA ASP A 316 -5.04 9.02 -14.81
C ASP A 316 -5.32 10.23 -15.71
N VAL A 317 -6.52 10.35 -16.25
CA VAL A 317 -6.94 11.51 -17.07
C VAL A 317 -6.96 12.78 -16.22
N VAL A 318 -7.59 12.73 -15.05
CA VAL A 318 -7.66 13.91 -14.15
C VAL A 318 -6.27 14.31 -13.66
N ALA A 319 -5.42 13.33 -13.27
CA ALA A 319 -4.06 13.61 -12.81
C ALA A 319 -3.19 14.25 -13.92
N ARG A 320 -3.30 13.75 -15.17
CA ARG A 320 -2.63 14.37 -16.32
C ARG A 320 -3.12 15.78 -16.60
N ALA A 321 -4.43 16.00 -16.57
CA ALA A 321 -5.01 17.33 -16.78
C ALA A 321 -4.50 18.34 -15.74
N MET A 322 -4.48 17.97 -14.46
CA MET A 322 -3.95 18.83 -13.40
C MET A 322 -2.46 19.13 -13.60
N GLU A 323 -1.66 18.12 -13.96
CA GLU A 323 -0.22 18.31 -14.21
C GLU A 323 0.03 19.20 -15.43
N ILE A 324 -0.81 19.13 -16.47
CA ILE A 324 -0.75 20.04 -17.63
C ILE A 324 -1.05 21.48 -17.19
N GLU A 325 -2.12 21.70 -16.42
CA GLU A 325 -2.44 23.03 -15.90
C GLU A 325 -1.28 23.61 -15.08
N ILE A 326 -0.64 22.79 -14.24
CA ILE A 326 0.52 23.20 -13.44
C ILE A 326 1.73 23.54 -14.34
N ARG A 327 2.09 22.67 -15.28
CA ARG A 327 3.25 22.86 -16.17
C ARG A 327 3.12 24.06 -17.10
N GLU A 328 1.90 24.38 -17.53
CA GLU A 328 1.61 25.53 -18.38
C GLU A 328 1.42 26.84 -17.59
N GLY A 329 1.77 26.85 -16.28
CA GLY A 329 1.71 28.05 -15.45
C GLY A 329 0.30 28.47 -15.03
N ARG A 330 -0.68 27.58 -15.18
CA ARG A 330 -2.04 27.83 -14.70
C ARG A 330 -2.33 27.21 -13.31
N GLY A 331 -1.33 26.61 -12.67
CA GLY A 331 -1.36 26.25 -11.25
C GLY A 331 -1.06 27.44 -10.34
N PHE A 332 -1.27 27.24 -9.04
CA PHE A 332 -0.82 28.12 -7.98
C PHE A 332 0.55 27.68 -7.48
N GLY A 333 1.39 28.58 -7.01
CA GLY A 333 2.74 28.29 -6.54
C GLY A 333 3.70 27.92 -7.67
N GLU A 334 4.90 27.49 -7.32
CA GLU A 334 5.97 27.18 -8.28
C GLU A 334 6.66 25.85 -8.00
N GLY A 335 7.25 25.26 -9.04
CA GLY A 335 8.07 24.06 -8.98
C GLY A 335 7.34 22.87 -8.34
N LEU A 336 8.04 22.14 -7.46
CA LEU A 336 7.46 20.99 -6.74
C LEU A 336 6.34 21.37 -5.76
N GLY A 337 6.21 22.65 -5.42
CA GLY A 337 5.15 23.19 -4.56
C GLY A 337 3.88 23.60 -5.30
N ALA A 338 3.84 23.51 -6.62
CA ALA A 338 2.69 23.92 -7.43
C ALA A 338 1.46 23.01 -7.20
N TYR A 339 0.25 23.61 -7.27
CA TYR A 339 -1.02 22.98 -6.97
C TYR A 339 -2.17 23.61 -7.73
N VAL A 340 -3.35 23.00 -7.69
CA VAL A 340 -4.64 23.58 -8.08
C VAL A 340 -5.59 23.54 -6.88
N LEU A 341 -6.79 24.10 -6.99
CA LEU A 341 -7.76 24.11 -5.90
C LEU A 341 -8.87 23.10 -6.15
N CYS A 342 -9.28 22.38 -5.09
CA CYS A 342 -10.52 21.61 -5.08
C CYS A 342 -11.57 22.36 -4.28
N ASP A 343 -12.66 22.79 -4.94
CA ASP A 343 -13.72 23.61 -4.38
C ASP A 343 -15.02 22.81 -4.22
N VAL A 344 -15.52 22.73 -2.99
CA VAL A 344 -16.77 22.05 -2.62
C VAL A 344 -17.78 23.01 -1.95
N ARG A 345 -17.46 24.31 -1.83
CA ARG A 345 -18.27 25.28 -1.08
C ARG A 345 -19.71 25.39 -1.58
N HIS A 346 -19.92 25.25 -2.90
CA HIS A 346 -21.24 25.30 -3.54
C HIS A 346 -22.19 24.16 -3.11
N LEU A 347 -21.66 23.08 -2.48
CA LEU A 347 -22.47 21.99 -1.92
C LEU A 347 -23.20 22.41 -0.64
N GLY A 348 -22.76 23.49 0.01
CA GLY A 348 -23.30 24.01 1.25
C GLY A 348 -22.83 23.24 2.50
N LYS A 349 -22.84 23.96 3.63
CA LYS A 349 -22.33 23.48 4.92
C LYS A 349 -22.94 22.15 5.36
N GLU A 350 -24.26 21.99 5.23
CA GLU A 350 -24.96 20.76 5.67
C GLU A 350 -24.46 19.53 4.90
N THR A 351 -24.32 19.61 3.59
CA THR A 351 -23.81 18.52 2.75
C THR A 351 -22.37 18.17 3.13
N ILE A 352 -21.51 19.19 3.28
CA ILE A 352 -20.10 18.99 3.63
C ILE A 352 -19.99 18.30 5.00
N MET A 353 -20.73 18.76 6.00
CA MET A 353 -20.70 18.20 7.36
C MET A 353 -21.26 16.77 7.41
N LYS A 354 -22.28 16.45 6.60
CA LYS A 354 -22.91 15.11 6.58
C LYS A 354 -22.13 14.10 5.75
N LYS A 355 -21.60 14.49 4.57
CA LYS A 355 -21.04 13.56 3.58
C LYS A 355 -19.51 13.54 3.50
N LEU A 356 -18.85 14.64 3.91
CA LEU A 356 -17.41 14.86 3.79
C LEU A 356 -16.73 15.25 5.11
N PRO A 357 -17.16 14.74 6.29
CA PRO A 357 -16.67 15.22 7.58
C PRO A 357 -15.18 14.92 7.79
N LYS A 358 -14.69 13.75 7.36
CA LYS A 358 -13.27 13.38 7.45
C LYS A 358 -12.42 14.18 6.47
N ILE A 359 -12.90 14.38 5.25
CA ILE A 359 -12.22 15.20 4.22
C ILE A 359 -12.05 16.63 4.71
N ARG A 360 -13.10 17.22 5.31
CA ARG A 360 -13.04 18.55 5.92
C ARG A 360 -11.96 18.57 7.03
N HIS A 361 -11.95 17.57 7.91
CA HIS A 361 -10.96 17.47 8.97
C HIS A 361 -9.54 17.34 8.41
N THR A 362 -9.34 16.56 7.36
CA THR A 362 -8.06 16.41 6.65
C THR A 362 -7.59 17.75 6.08
N ALA A 363 -8.46 18.51 5.44
CA ALA A 363 -8.14 19.84 4.92
C ALA A 363 -7.75 20.83 6.03
N MET A 364 -8.48 20.81 7.15
CA MET A 364 -8.15 21.63 8.32
C MET A 364 -6.79 21.23 8.93
N LEU A 365 -6.52 19.95 9.05
CA LEU A 365 -5.31 19.44 9.70
C LEU A 365 -4.04 19.70 8.89
N PHE A 366 -4.07 19.51 7.57
CA PHE A 366 -2.89 19.55 6.72
C PHE A 366 -2.71 20.86 5.95
N GLU A 367 -3.80 21.57 5.64
CA GLU A 367 -3.76 22.81 4.87
C GLU A 367 -4.27 24.03 5.64
N ASN A 368 -4.78 23.84 6.86
CA ASN A 368 -5.42 24.87 7.68
C ASN A 368 -6.61 25.54 6.96
N VAL A 369 -7.38 24.75 6.20
CA VAL A 369 -8.51 25.19 5.37
C VAL A 369 -9.80 24.52 5.85
N ASP A 370 -10.85 25.30 6.13
CA ASP A 370 -12.20 24.76 6.29
C ASP A 370 -12.91 24.71 4.94
N LEU A 371 -13.28 23.51 4.49
CA LEU A 371 -13.95 23.29 3.20
C LEU A 371 -15.31 24.01 3.07
N VAL A 372 -15.91 24.44 4.16
CA VAL A 372 -17.13 25.24 4.16
C VAL A 372 -16.87 26.65 3.63
N ASP A 373 -15.70 27.20 3.95
CA ASP A 373 -15.35 28.60 3.71
C ASP A 373 -14.36 28.78 2.55
N GLU A 374 -13.41 27.82 2.36
CA GLU A 374 -12.32 27.96 1.41
C GLU A 374 -12.08 26.66 0.61
N PRO A 375 -11.59 26.77 -0.66
CA PRO A 375 -11.20 25.62 -1.45
C PRO A 375 -9.84 25.07 -0.97
N VAL A 376 -9.68 23.75 -0.97
CA VAL A 376 -8.45 23.11 -0.51
C VAL A 376 -7.40 23.01 -1.61
N PRO A 377 -6.11 23.36 -1.32
CA PRO A 377 -4.98 23.13 -2.22
C PRO A 377 -4.73 21.65 -2.44
N VAL A 378 -4.73 21.21 -3.71
CA VAL A 378 -4.50 19.80 -4.08
C VAL A 378 -3.53 19.69 -5.25
N ARG A 379 -2.83 18.56 -5.30
CA ARG A 379 -1.92 18.21 -6.40
C ARG A 379 -1.92 16.70 -6.65
N PRO A 380 -1.54 16.25 -7.86
CA PRO A 380 -1.37 14.83 -8.10
C PRO A 380 -0.33 14.20 -7.17
N THR A 381 -0.64 13.02 -6.63
CA THR A 381 0.24 12.25 -5.74
C THR A 381 0.23 10.78 -6.12
N ALA A 382 1.36 10.08 -5.97
CA ALA A 382 1.40 8.64 -6.09
C ALA A 382 0.47 8.01 -5.05
N HIS A 383 -0.32 7.00 -5.45
CA HIS A 383 -1.42 6.53 -4.63
C HIS A 383 -1.51 5.01 -4.48
N TYR A 384 -1.28 4.28 -5.56
CA TYR A 384 -1.41 2.83 -5.60
C TYR A 384 -0.40 2.23 -6.59
N SER A 385 0.27 1.17 -6.20
CA SER A 385 1.09 0.37 -7.09
C SER A 385 0.26 -0.77 -7.67
N MET A 386 0.05 -0.78 -8.99
CA MET A 386 -0.63 -1.89 -9.67
C MET A 386 0.31 -3.08 -9.81
N GLY A 387 1.60 -2.83 -9.97
CA GLY A 387 2.64 -3.85 -9.92
C GLY A 387 2.93 -4.35 -8.50
N GLY A 388 3.53 -5.53 -8.41
CA GLY A 388 3.85 -6.19 -7.15
C GLY A 388 4.60 -7.51 -7.37
N VAL A 389 4.69 -8.33 -6.32
CA VAL A 389 5.25 -9.69 -6.43
C VAL A 389 4.41 -10.50 -7.42
N GLU A 390 5.07 -11.12 -8.40
CA GLU A 390 4.43 -11.98 -9.39
C GLU A 390 3.67 -13.13 -8.71
N VAL A 391 2.35 -13.19 -8.92
CA VAL A 391 1.47 -14.26 -8.44
C VAL A 391 1.18 -15.22 -9.59
N ALA A 392 1.34 -16.52 -9.34
CA ALA A 392 1.18 -17.53 -10.38
C ALA A 392 -0.27 -17.99 -10.57
N GLN A 393 -1.06 -18.03 -9.50
CA GLN A 393 -2.42 -18.57 -9.50
C GLN A 393 -3.38 -17.66 -8.71
N PHE A 394 -4.51 -17.26 -9.34
CA PHE A 394 -5.53 -16.46 -8.67
C PHE A 394 -6.25 -17.24 -7.55
N ASP A 395 -6.50 -18.53 -7.76
CA ASP A 395 -7.41 -19.31 -6.91
C ASP A 395 -6.88 -19.53 -5.48
N ASP A 396 -5.56 -19.46 -5.30
CA ASP A 396 -4.89 -19.61 -3.99
C ASP A 396 -3.83 -18.54 -3.71
N MET A 397 -3.61 -17.61 -4.65
CA MET A 397 -2.61 -16.54 -4.58
C MET A 397 -1.16 -17.03 -4.35
N SER A 398 -0.85 -18.24 -4.83
CA SER A 398 0.50 -18.84 -4.76
C SER A 398 1.46 -18.20 -5.75
N THR A 399 2.76 -18.26 -5.42
CA THR A 399 3.86 -17.83 -6.27
C THR A 399 4.59 -19.05 -6.85
N LYS A 400 5.61 -18.81 -7.70
CA LYS A 400 6.48 -19.87 -8.22
C LYS A 400 7.37 -20.53 -7.14
N ILE A 401 7.55 -19.89 -5.98
CA ILE A 401 8.27 -20.47 -4.84
C ILE A 401 7.26 -21.16 -3.93
N ALA A 402 7.44 -22.47 -3.72
CA ALA A 402 6.53 -23.26 -2.92
C ALA A 402 6.48 -22.73 -1.46
N GLY A 403 5.27 -22.59 -0.92
CA GLY A 403 5.05 -22.08 0.42
C GLY A 403 5.00 -20.56 0.54
N ILE A 404 5.13 -19.77 -0.57
CA ILE A 404 4.96 -18.32 -0.56
C ILE A 404 3.66 -17.95 -1.29
N PHE A 405 2.83 -17.15 -0.61
CA PHE A 405 1.55 -16.61 -1.05
C PHE A 405 1.56 -15.10 -0.92
N VAL A 406 0.77 -14.40 -1.73
CA VAL A 406 0.75 -12.93 -1.71
C VAL A 406 -0.69 -12.43 -1.74
N GLY A 407 -1.03 -11.42 -0.93
CA GLY A 407 -2.37 -10.84 -0.93
C GLY A 407 -2.38 -9.31 -0.91
N GLY A 408 -3.37 -8.70 -1.57
CA GLY A 408 -3.56 -7.26 -1.69
C GLY A 408 -2.45 -6.60 -2.52
N GLU A 409 -2.26 -5.31 -2.32
CA GLU A 409 -1.36 -4.44 -3.11
C GLU A 409 0.13 -4.87 -3.12
N ALA A 410 0.54 -5.84 -2.30
CA ALA A 410 1.89 -6.40 -2.36
C ALA A 410 2.10 -7.34 -3.55
N GLY A 411 1.03 -7.94 -4.07
CA GLY A 411 1.06 -8.88 -5.18
C GLY A 411 0.53 -8.30 -6.48
N CYS A 412 0.94 -8.89 -7.58
CA CYS A 412 0.39 -8.64 -8.90
C CYS A 412 -0.08 -9.97 -9.52
N ILE A 413 -1.39 -10.14 -9.65
CA ILE A 413 -2.08 -11.12 -10.50
C ILE A 413 -2.81 -10.38 -11.62
N SER A 414 -2.37 -9.19 -11.89
CA SER A 414 -2.79 -8.30 -12.96
C SER A 414 -4.29 -7.98 -13.06
N ILE A 415 -4.98 -7.92 -11.91
CA ILE A 415 -6.40 -7.49 -11.85
C ILE A 415 -6.59 -5.99 -12.03
N HIS A 416 -5.52 -5.20 -11.91
CA HIS A 416 -5.58 -3.74 -12.01
C HIS A 416 -4.97 -3.18 -13.30
N GLY A 417 -4.19 -3.97 -14.01
CA GLY A 417 -3.53 -3.57 -15.24
C GLY A 417 -2.73 -2.28 -15.09
N ALA A 418 -2.83 -1.39 -16.07
CA ALA A 418 -2.08 -0.15 -16.09
C ALA A 418 -2.70 1.02 -15.28
N ASN A 419 -3.95 0.87 -14.77
CA ASN A 419 -4.61 1.89 -13.96
C ASN A 419 -5.82 1.30 -13.21
N ARG A 420 -5.77 1.29 -11.90
CA ARG A 420 -6.77 0.68 -11.03
C ARG A 420 -8.09 1.45 -11.01
N LEU A 421 -9.20 0.74 -11.18
CA LEU A 421 -10.56 1.28 -11.01
C LEU A 421 -10.77 1.74 -9.55
N GLY A 422 -11.36 2.92 -9.35
CA GLY A 422 -11.72 3.42 -8.02
C GLY A 422 -12.58 2.43 -7.25
N GLY A 423 -12.24 2.16 -5.96
CA GLY A 423 -12.95 1.19 -5.11
C GLY A 423 -12.43 -0.25 -5.17
N ASN A 424 -11.65 -0.65 -6.19
CA ASN A 424 -11.13 -2.01 -6.28
C ASN A 424 -9.99 -2.33 -5.29
N SER A 425 -9.28 -1.35 -4.70
CA SER A 425 -8.15 -1.65 -3.80
C SER A 425 -8.56 -2.34 -2.50
N LEU A 426 -9.68 -1.91 -1.89
CA LEU A 426 -10.19 -2.58 -0.69
C LEU A 426 -10.77 -3.95 -1.04
N THR A 427 -11.42 -4.07 -2.22
CA THR A 427 -11.91 -5.36 -2.72
C THR A 427 -10.76 -6.33 -2.93
N ASP A 428 -9.68 -5.88 -3.58
CA ASP A 428 -8.45 -6.66 -3.77
C ASP A 428 -7.91 -7.15 -2.43
N ALA A 429 -7.68 -6.25 -1.47
CA ALA A 429 -7.17 -6.61 -0.15
C ALA A 429 -8.01 -7.70 0.53
N VAL A 430 -9.34 -7.61 0.46
CA VAL A 430 -10.24 -8.55 1.16
C VAL A 430 -10.38 -9.86 0.40
N VAL A 431 -10.48 -9.84 -0.94
CA VAL A 431 -10.62 -11.04 -1.77
C VAL A 431 -9.32 -11.82 -1.82
N THR A 432 -8.23 -11.20 -2.29
CA THR A 432 -6.95 -11.89 -2.48
C THR A 432 -6.31 -12.27 -1.14
N GLY A 433 -6.48 -11.44 -0.09
CA GLY A 433 -6.08 -11.81 1.25
C GLY A 433 -6.75 -13.10 1.73
N LYS A 434 -8.08 -13.23 1.54
CA LYS A 434 -8.80 -14.46 1.88
C LYS A 434 -8.27 -15.67 1.11
N LEU A 435 -8.06 -15.54 -0.20
CA LEU A 435 -7.56 -16.62 -1.06
C LEU A 435 -6.14 -17.04 -0.65
N ALA A 436 -5.24 -16.08 -0.41
CA ALA A 436 -3.88 -16.35 0.08
C ALA A 436 -3.90 -17.10 1.42
N GLY A 437 -4.80 -16.74 2.33
CA GLY A 437 -4.96 -17.43 3.61
C GLY A 437 -5.41 -18.88 3.45
N LEU A 438 -6.38 -19.14 2.56
CA LEU A 438 -6.85 -20.50 2.25
C LEU A 438 -5.73 -21.33 1.58
N GLY A 439 -5.03 -20.76 0.59
CA GLY A 439 -3.92 -21.40 -0.09
C GLY A 439 -2.79 -21.77 0.87
N ALA A 440 -2.37 -20.83 1.72
CA ALA A 440 -1.32 -21.04 2.71
C ALA A 440 -1.70 -22.11 3.76
N ALA A 441 -2.95 -22.13 4.23
CA ALA A 441 -3.43 -23.14 5.17
C ALA A 441 -3.45 -24.55 4.55
N ASN A 442 -3.91 -24.65 3.30
CA ASN A 442 -3.93 -25.92 2.56
C ASN A 442 -2.51 -26.44 2.32
N TYR A 443 -1.58 -25.56 1.95
CA TYR A 443 -0.16 -25.92 1.78
C TYR A 443 0.45 -26.38 3.11
N ALA A 444 0.32 -25.58 4.18
CA ALA A 444 0.87 -25.88 5.50
C ALA A 444 0.37 -27.22 6.07
N LYS A 445 -0.90 -27.59 5.81
CA LYS A 445 -1.46 -28.90 6.18
C LYS A 445 -0.74 -30.06 5.51
N GLY A 446 -0.25 -29.88 4.28
CA GLY A 446 0.49 -30.89 3.53
C GLY A 446 1.97 -31.02 3.95
N VAL A 447 2.51 -30.06 4.70
CA VAL A 447 3.90 -30.04 5.14
C VAL A 447 4.02 -30.65 6.55
N ALA A 448 4.56 -31.86 6.64
CA ALA A 448 4.66 -32.59 7.92
C ALA A 448 5.62 -31.93 8.90
N ASN A 449 6.83 -31.56 8.44
CA ASN A 449 7.90 -31.01 9.26
C ASN A 449 8.34 -29.63 8.79
N PHE A 450 8.86 -28.83 9.71
CA PHE A 450 9.61 -27.63 9.38
C PHE A 450 10.96 -27.98 8.75
N THR A 451 11.49 -27.09 7.90
CA THR A 451 12.88 -27.15 7.44
C THR A 451 13.83 -26.83 8.59
N ASP A 452 15.13 -27.14 8.44
CA ASP A 452 16.16 -26.71 9.39
C ASP A 452 16.44 -25.20 9.31
N GLY A 453 15.97 -24.53 8.25
CA GLY A 453 16.09 -23.10 8.07
C GLY A 453 17.50 -22.62 7.75
N ALA A 454 18.34 -23.46 7.18
CA ALA A 454 19.76 -23.16 6.96
C ALA A 454 19.99 -21.83 6.25
N LYS A 455 19.23 -21.56 5.16
CA LYS A 455 19.33 -20.29 4.43
C LYS A 455 18.81 -19.12 5.24
N THR A 456 17.72 -19.31 5.98
CA THR A 456 17.16 -18.26 6.84
C THR A 456 18.11 -17.87 7.97
N HIS A 457 18.81 -18.86 8.57
CA HIS A 457 19.84 -18.62 9.58
C HIS A 457 21.06 -17.88 9.01
N GLU A 458 21.53 -18.27 7.82
CA GLU A 458 22.61 -17.57 7.11
C GLU A 458 22.26 -16.08 6.88
N LEU A 459 21.08 -15.81 6.34
CA LEU A 459 20.60 -14.45 6.10
C LEU A 459 20.48 -13.64 7.40
N ALA A 460 20.03 -14.26 8.49
CA ALA A 460 19.97 -13.59 9.80
C ALA A 460 21.35 -13.16 10.29
N GLN A 461 22.38 -13.99 10.13
CA GLN A 461 23.76 -13.63 10.46
C GLN A 461 24.29 -12.48 9.59
N GLN A 462 23.96 -12.49 8.28
CA GLN A 462 24.32 -11.39 7.37
C GLN A 462 23.67 -10.06 7.80
N TRP A 463 22.39 -10.07 8.18
CA TRP A 463 21.69 -8.87 8.66
C TRP A 463 22.20 -8.40 10.03
N GLN A 464 22.58 -9.31 10.94
CA GLN A 464 23.23 -8.93 12.20
C GLN A 464 24.60 -8.26 11.96
N ALA A 465 25.39 -8.77 11.01
CA ALA A 465 26.64 -8.18 10.60
C ALA A 465 26.41 -6.78 9.97
N LYS A 466 25.39 -6.66 9.10
CA LYS A 466 25.01 -5.42 8.46
C LYS A 466 24.54 -4.36 9.46
N PHE A 467 23.76 -4.76 10.47
CA PHE A 467 23.38 -3.86 11.56
C PHE A 467 24.63 -3.26 12.23
N LYS A 468 25.57 -4.12 12.63
CA LYS A 468 26.82 -3.67 13.27
C LYS A 468 27.64 -2.75 12.36
N GLU A 469 27.76 -3.08 11.07
CA GLU A 469 28.45 -2.24 10.08
C GLU A 469 27.84 -0.84 9.99
N VAL A 470 26.51 -0.78 9.83
CA VAL A 470 25.78 0.48 9.57
C VAL A 470 25.72 1.36 10.82
N THR A 471 25.59 0.76 12.00
CA THR A 471 25.44 1.50 13.27
C THR A 471 26.76 1.83 13.95
N SER A 472 27.91 1.26 13.50
CA SER A 472 29.24 1.59 13.98
C SER A 472 29.88 2.70 13.14
N GLY A 473 30.57 3.61 13.78
CA GLY A 473 31.36 4.67 13.13
C GLY A 473 30.69 6.04 13.14
N GLY A 474 31.35 6.99 12.47
CA GLY A 474 30.84 8.36 12.30
C GLY A 474 29.89 8.45 11.12
N GLY A 475 28.88 9.28 11.21
CA GLY A 475 27.91 9.53 10.14
C GLY A 475 26.79 10.42 10.67
N SER A 476 25.84 10.76 9.80
CA SER A 476 24.70 11.59 10.16
C SER A 476 23.40 10.98 9.65
N VAL A 477 22.42 10.84 10.53
CA VAL A 477 21.06 10.47 10.16
C VAL A 477 20.47 11.46 9.13
N ASN A 478 20.91 12.73 9.19
CA ASN A 478 20.46 13.76 8.25
C ASN A 478 20.88 13.45 6.80
N GLU A 479 22.06 12.83 6.59
CA GLU A 479 22.50 12.42 5.24
C GLU A 479 21.57 11.35 4.66
N MET A 480 21.10 10.42 5.47
CA MET A 480 20.14 9.41 5.06
C MET A 480 18.79 10.03 4.69
N TYR A 481 18.26 10.96 5.49
CA TYR A 481 17.01 11.64 5.18
C TYR A 481 17.12 12.54 3.95
N ALA A 482 18.23 13.22 3.77
CA ALA A 482 18.51 14.01 2.57
C ALA A 482 18.55 13.11 1.32
N LEU A 483 19.17 11.92 1.43
CA LEU A 483 19.20 10.95 0.32
C LEU A 483 17.83 10.38 0.01
N ARG A 484 16.97 10.14 1.02
CA ARG A 484 15.57 9.72 0.84
C ARG A 484 14.75 10.79 0.12
N GLU A 485 14.96 12.06 0.45
CA GLU A 485 14.33 13.19 -0.22
C GLU A 485 14.83 13.34 -1.66
N GLU A 486 16.15 13.21 -1.90
CA GLU A 486 16.76 13.20 -3.23
C GLU A 486 16.17 12.10 -4.10
N LEU A 487 16.06 10.86 -3.59
CA LEU A 487 15.41 9.74 -4.28
C LEU A 487 13.98 10.08 -4.71
N GLY A 488 13.17 10.60 -3.78
CA GLY A 488 11.78 10.97 -4.06
C GLY A 488 11.66 12.06 -5.12
N LYS A 489 12.54 13.07 -5.06
CA LYS A 489 12.62 14.14 -6.05
C LYS A 489 12.99 13.61 -7.43
N GLN A 490 14.05 12.79 -7.53
CA GLN A 490 14.51 12.22 -8.80
C GLN A 490 13.44 11.35 -9.45
N ASN A 491 12.75 10.50 -8.66
CA ASN A 491 11.65 9.69 -9.15
C ASN A 491 10.50 10.55 -9.67
N TRP A 492 10.11 11.62 -8.96
CA TRP A 492 9.03 12.49 -9.38
C TRP A 492 9.36 13.24 -10.68
N ASP A 493 10.53 13.86 -10.75
CA ASP A 493 10.93 14.70 -11.88
C ASP A 493 11.12 13.89 -13.17
N ASN A 494 11.56 12.62 -13.06
CA ASN A 494 11.97 11.81 -14.21
C ASN A 494 11.05 10.61 -14.51
N MET A 495 10.28 10.10 -13.51
CA MET A 495 9.38 8.95 -13.65
C MET A 495 7.98 9.24 -13.10
N GLY A 496 7.60 10.49 -12.91
CA GLY A 496 6.27 10.89 -12.46
C GLY A 496 5.17 10.61 -13.50
N ILE A 497 4.21 11.54 -13.60
CA ILE A 497 3.05 11.38 -14.49
C ILE A 497 3.46 11.35 -15.96
N PHE A 498 4.38 12.22 -16.37
CA PHE A 498 4.88 12.29 -17.75
C PHE A 498 6.35 11.88 -17.82
N ARG A 499 6.66 10.97 -18.71
CA ARG A 499 7.96 10.32 -18.87
C ARG A 499 8.48 10.50 -20.29
N THR A 500 9.80 10.58 -20.45
CA THR A 500 10.49 10.51 -21.74
C THR A 500 11.70 9.61 -21.60
N GLN A 501 12.24 9.08 -22.74
CA GLN A 501 13.44 8.26 -22.69
C GLN A 501 14.60 8.99 -22.00
N SER A 502 14.83 10.25 -22.38
CA SER A 502 15.92 11.04 -21.80
C SER A 502 15.82 11.24 -20.29
N LYS A 503 14.60 11.45 -19.76
CA LYS A 503 14.35 11.56 -18.31
C LYS A 503 14.57 10.22 -17.60
N LEU A 504 14.11 9.12 -18.19
CA LEU A 504 14.29 7.79 -17.60
C LEU A 504 15.77 7.36 -17.63
N ASP A 505 16.53 7.71 -18.68
CA ASP A 505 17.96 7.44 -18.76
C ASP A 505 18.74 8.26 -17.72
N LEU A 506 18.35 9.52 -17.52
CA LEU A 506 18.89 10.36 -16.46
C LEU A 506 18.58 9.78 -15.08
N LEU A 507 17.34 9.31 -14.87
CA LEU A 507 16.94 8.67 -13.60
C LEU A 507 17.78 7.43 -13.34
N ALA A 508 17.97 6.56 -14.31
CA ALA A 508 18.77 5.34 -14.14
C ALA A 508 20.18 5.67 -13.62
N LYS A 509 20.84 6.67 -14.25
CA LYS A 509 22.14 7.15 -13.80
C LYS A 509 22.11 7.71 -12.38
N ASN A 510 21.12 8.56 -12.06
CA ASN A 510 20.99 9.16 -10.73
C ASN A 510 20.69 8.11 -9.65
N LEU A 511 19.95 7.04 -9.99
CA LEU A 511 19.69 5.92 -9.07
C LEU A 511 20.97 5.14 -8.74
N ASP A 512 21.89 4.98 -9.70
CA ASP A 512 23.19 4.34 -9.43
C ASP A 512 24.04 5.22 -8.50
N GLU A 513 24.03 6.54 -8.68
CA GLU A 513 24.72 7.49 -7.80
C GLU A 513 24.10 7.49 -6.38
N ILE A 514 22.77 7.45 -6.28
CA ILE A 514 22.03 7.35 -5.00
C ILE A 514 22.36 6.03 -4.30
N GLU A 515 22.40 4.92 -5.02
CA GLU A 515 22.79 3.62 -4.45
C GLU A 515 24.23 3.63 -3.94
N ALA A 516 25.16 4.26 -4.69
CA ALA A 516 26.53 4.39 -4.24
C ALA A 516 26.66 5.21 -2.95
N LYS A 517 25.91 6.33 -2.83
CA LYS A 517 25.83 7.13 -1.60
C LYS A 517 25.22 6.30 -0.45
N TYR A 518 24.14 5.57 -0.70
CA TYR A 518 23.48 4.71 0.29
C TYR A 518 24.42 3.69 0.91
N LYS A 519 25.29 3.05 0.12
CA LYS A 519 26.30 2.10 0.60
C LYS A 519 27.32 2.72 1.55
N GLN A 520 27.49 4.05 1.51
CA GLN A 520 28.38 4.82 2.39
C GLN A 520 27.71 5.27 3.69
N ILE A 521 26.36 5.26 3.74
CA ILE A 521 25.62 5.77 4.89
C ILE A 521 25.94 4.95 6.13
N ARG A 522 26.18 5.68 7.23
CA ARG A 522 26.26 5.14 8.59
C ARG A 522 25.25 5.87 9.47
N VAL A 523 24.59 5.10 10.30
CA VAL A 523 23.60 5.58 11.27
C VAL A 523 24.24 5.48 12.65
N PRO A 524 24.79 6.57 13.22
CA PRO A 524 25.61 6.54 14.43
C PRO A 524 24.75 6.32 15.69
N ASN A 525 24.09 5.17 15.78
CA ASN A 525 23.34 4.76 16.95
C ASN A 525 23.54 3.25 17.16
N PRO A 526 24.52 2.86 17.99
CA PRO A 526 24.80 1.45 18.25
C PRO A 526 23.76 0.77 19.14
N ASN A 527 22.82 1.55 19.72
CA ASN A 527 21.76 0.97 20.52
C ASN A 527 20.84 0.12 19.63
N GLU A 528 20.63 -1.10 20.04
CA GLU A 528 19.75 -2.03 19.35
C GLU A 528 18.26 -1.70 19.60
N VAL A 529 17.95 -1.34 20.85
CA VAL A 529 16.60 -1.07 21.37
C VAL A 529 16.01 0.18 20.70
N MET A 530 14.82 0.02 20.09
CA MET A 530 14.05 1.11 19.47
C MET A 530 14.86 1.92 18.44
N ASN A 531 15.80 1.27 17.75
CA ASN A 531 16.60 1.93 16.71
C ASN A 531 15.81 2.07 15.41
N THR A 532 14.94 3.07 15.33
CA THR A 532 14.12 3.37 14.16
C THR A 532 14.96 3.93 12.99
N ALA A 533 16.13 4.51 13.27
CA ALA A 533 17.01 4.97 12.22
C ALA A 533 17.58 3.82 11.38
N PHE A 534 17.78 2.63 11.96
CA PHE A 534 18.11 1.43 11.18
C PHE A 534 16.93 0.94 10.34
N THR A 535 15.70 1.02 10.85
CA THR A 535 14.49 0.76 10.04
C THR A 535 14.44 1.68 8.82
N ASP A 536 14.64 3.00 9.02
CA ASP A 536 14.66 3.98 7.92
C ASP A 536 15.78 3.68 6.89
N TYR A 537 16.94 3.18 7.36
CA TYR A 537 18.04 2.74 6.50
C TYR A 537 17.61 1.54 5.63
N VAL A 538 17.01 0.52 6.22
CA VAL A 538 16.52 -0.67 5.49
C VAL A 538 15.45 -0.27 4.46
N GLU A 539 14.49 0.56 4.87
CA GLU A 539 13.44 1.08 3.98
C GLU A 539 14.03 1.83 2.79
N LEU A 540 15.03 2.69 3.02
CA LEU A 540 15.68 3.44 1.95
C LEU A 540 16.34 2.50 0.93
N GLY A 541 17.01 1.45 1.39
CA GLY A 541 17.59 0.43 0.51
C GLY A 541 16.53 -0.28 -0.35
N ASN A 542 15.40 -0.66 0.26
CA ASN A 542 14.28 -1.26 -0.45
C ASN A 542 13.69 -0.28 -1.50
N LEU A 543 13.50 0.99 -1.15
CA LEU A 543 12.97 2.02 -2.06
C LEU A 543 13.90 2.28 -3.25
N ILE A 544 15.22 2.26 -3.05
CA ILE A 544 16.20 2.41 -4.14
C ILE A 544 16.08 1.21 -5.10
N LEU A 545 16.07 -0.01 -4.58
CA LEU A 545 15.93 -1.23 -5.39
C LEU A 545 14.64 -1.21 -6.23
N LEU A 546 13.50 -0.90 -5.61
CA LEU A 546 12.20 -0.86 -6.29
C LEU A 546 12.13 0.29 -7.31
N SER A 547 12.78 1.43 -7.05
CA SER A 547 12.89 2.53 -8.02
C SER A 547 13.69 2.11 -9.25
N LYS A 548 14.77 1.35 -9.09
CA LYS A 548 15.56 0.82 -10.20
C LYS A 548 14.75 -0.15 -11.06
N CYS A 549 13.94 -1.03 -10.44
CA CYS A 549 13.04 -1.93 -11.15
C CYS A 549 11.99 -1.16 -11.96
N ALA A 550 11.32 -0.18 -11.35
CA ALA A 550 10.30 0.63 -12.00
C ALA A 550 10.90 1.46 -13.16
N CYS A 551 12.10 2.02 -12.98
CA CYS A 551 12.81 2.77 -14.01
C CYS A 551 13.18 1.86 -15.19
N LEU A 552 13.75 0.67 -14.95
CA LEU A 552 14.11 -0.31 -15.97
C LEU A 552 12.91 -0.71 -16.84
N ALA A 553 11.79 -1.06 -16.22
CA ALA A 553 10.57 -1.43 -16.93
C ALA A 553 9.99 -0.24 -17.71
N ALA A 554 9.95 0.98 -17.11
CA ALA A 554 9.48 2.19 -17.76
C ALA A 554 10.33 2.59 -18.99
N GLN A 555 11.66 2.40 -18.95
CA GLN A 555 12.56 2.65 -20.09
C GLN A 555 12.24 1.76 -21.29
N LYS A 556 11.84 0.51 -21.04
CA LYS A 556 11.64 -0.51 -22.09
C LYS A 556 10.22 -0.57 -22.61
N ARG A 557 9.24 0.01 -21.91
CA ARG A 557 7.85 0.13 -22.38
C ARG A 557 7.70 1.39 -23.24
N LEU A 558 7.78 1.23 -24.54
CA LEU A 558 7.76 2.32 -25.52
C LEU A 558 6.34 2.63 -26.02
N GLU A 559 5.43 2.84 -25.09
CA GLU A 559 4.02 3.18 -25.33
C GLU A 559 3.49 4.07 -24.21
N SER A 560 2.27 4.60 -24.36
CA SER A 560 1.48 5.19 -23.29
C SER A 560 0.27 4.31 -22.99
N ARG A 561 0.12 3.87 -21.71
CA ARG A 561 -0.97 3.00 -21.27
C ARG A 561 -1.35 3.30 -19.81
N GLY A 562 -2.59 3.71 -19.55
CA GLY A 562 -3.08 4.00 -18.20
C GLY A 562 -2.23 5.04 -17.48
N ALA A 563 -1.64 4.65 -16.35
CA ALA A 563 -0.76 5.51 -15.56
C ALA A 563 0.64 5.70 -16.14
N HIS A 564 1.08 4.85 -17.07
CA HIS A 564 2.35 4.98 -17.78
C HIS A 564 2.19 5.89 -19.00
N THR A 565 2.58 7.17 -18.89
CA THR A 565 2.43 8.16 -19.96
C THR A 565 3.80 8.58 -20.49
N ARG A 566 4.08 8.24 -21.75
CA ARG A 566 5.29 8.59 -22.50
C ARG A 566 5.01 9.73 -23.46
N GLU A 567 5.62 10.92 -23.24
CA GLU A 567 5.47 12.06 -24.15
C GLU A 567 6.11 11.78 -25.52
N ASP A 568 7.15 10.96 -25.54
CA ASP A 568 7.87 10.51 -26.76
C ASP A 568 7.19 9.30 -27.46
N TYR A 569 6.30 8.56 -26.76
CA TYR A 569 5.49 7.46 -27.30
C TYR A 569 4.03 7.61 -26.84
N PRO A 570 3.27 8.59 -27.34
CA PRO A 570 1.99 8.99 -26.74
C PRO A 570 0.84 8.02 -27.01
N LYS A 571 1.02 7.02 -27.88
CA LYS A 571 -0.02 6.06 -28.26
C LYS A 571 0.15 4.73 -27.52
N ARG A 572 -0.98 4.05 -27.27
CA ARG A 572 -1.02 2.65 -26.86
C ARG A 572 -0.64 1.77 -28.05
N ASP A 573 0.15 0.74 -27.81
CA ASP A 573 0.61 -0.22 -28.80
C ASP A 573 0.32 -1.65 -28.33
N ASP A 574 -0.87 -2.16 -28.70
CA ASP A 574 -1.32 -3.50 -28.30
C ASP A 574 -0.57 -4.63 -29.02
N GLU A 575 0.05 -4.34 -30.17
CA GLU A 575 0.80 -5.33 -30.91
C GLU A 575 2.12 -5.71 -30.21
N LYS A 576 2.83 -4.69 -29.67
CA LYS A 576 4.14 -4.90 -29.06
C LYS A 576 4.12 -4.97 -27.54
N PHE A 577 3.20 -4.25 -26.90
CA PHE A 577 3.20 -4.01 -25.45
C PHE A 577 1.95 -4.45 -24.69
N LEU A 578 1.05 -5.27 -25.31
CA LEU A 578 0.01 -5.97 -24.56
C LEU A 578 0.66 -7.16 -23.81
N LYS A 579 1.55 -6.86 -22.88
CA LYS A 579 2.29 -7.83 -22.06
C LYS A 579 2.75 -7.21 -20.75
N HIS A 580 2.89 -8.01 -19.74
CA HIS A 580 3.43 -7.63 -18.45
C HIS A 580 4.94 -7.53 -18.49
N SER A 581 5.48 -6.56 -17.79
CA SER A 581 6.91 -6.44 -17.50
C SER A 581 7.24 -7.26 -16.26
N ILE A 582 8.20 -8.18 -16.33
CA ILE A 582 8.65 -8.97 -15.19
C ILE A 582 10.12 -8.65 -14.92
N VAL A 583 10.41 -8.01 -13.80
CA VAL A 583 11.79 -7.76 -13.35
C VAL A 583 12.18 -8.84 -12.35
N THR A 584 13.32 -9.47 -12.58
CA THR A 584 13.94 -10.45 -11.67
C THR A 584 15.36 -10.00 -11.31
N MET A 585 15.91 -10.58 -10.26
CA MET A 585 17.30 -10.36 -9.85
C MET A 585 18.08 -11.68 -9.95
N ASN A 586 19.23 -11.65 -10.61
CA ASN A 586 20.10 -12.82 -10.73
C ASN A 586 21.03 -12.96 -9.51
N ASP A 587 21.81 -14.05 -9.46
CA ASP A 587 22.75 -14.34 -8.36
C ASP A 587 23.85 -13.29 -8.18
N LYS A 588 24.08 -12.43 -9.18
CA LYS A 588 25.01 -11.29 -9.12
C LYS A 588 24.34 -9.99 -8.67
N ASN A 589 23.09 -10.05 -8.24
CA ASN A 589 22.24 -8.90 -7.92
C ASN A 589 22.00 -7.94 -9.11
N GLU A 590 22.06 -8.44 -10.34
CA GLU A 590 21.72 -7.65 -11.54
C GLU A 590 20.24 -7.81 -11.88
N LEU A 591 19.59 -6.70 -12.21
CA LEU A 591 18.18 -6.69 -12.61
C LEU A 591 18.05 -7.13 -14.07
N GLN A 592 17.11 -8.04 -14.33
CA GLN A 592 16.78 -8.56 -15.64
C GLN A 592 15.30 -8.33 -15.92
N LEU A 593 14.98 -7.89 -17.14
CA LEU A 593 13.61 -7.68 -17.60
C LEU A 593 13.20 -8.76 -18.61
N SER A 594 12.07 -9.37 -18.36
CA SER A 594 11.37 -10.26 -19.28
C SER A 594 9.90 -9.84 -19.42
N TYR A 595 9.16 -10.52 -20.29
CA TYR A 595 7.74 -10.22 -20.52
C TYR A 595 6.90 -11.48 -20.43
N LYS A 596 5.65 -11.30 -19.96
CA LYS A 596 4.59 -12.31 -19.92
C LYS A 596 3.40 -11.78 -20.71
N ASP A 597 2.80 -12.59 -21.58
CA ASP A 597 1.62 -12.17 -22.33
C ASP A 597 0.41 -11.99 -21.42
N VAL A 598 -0.44 -11.03 -21.74
CA VAL A 598 -1.72 -10.80 -21.06
C VAL A 598 -2.71 -11.88 -21.45
N VAL A 599 -3.43 -12.42 -20.48
CA VAL A 599 -4.54 -13.36 -20.72
C VAL A 599 -5.77 -12.59 -21.19
N VAL A 600 -6.16 -12.78 -22.45
CA VAL A 600 -7.34 -12.16 -23.07
C VAL A 600 -8.43 -13.22 -23.22
N THR A 601 -9.64 -12.94 -22.71
CA THR A 601 -10.82 -13.80 -22.83
C THR A 601 -11.85 -13.20 -23.79
N GLU A 602 -13.03 -12.79 -23.29
CA GLU A 602 -14.12 -12.28 -24.13
C GLU A 602 -14.16 -10.74 -24.26
N PHE A 603 -13.36 -9.99 -23.49
CA PHE A 603 -13.43 -8.53 -23.49
C PHE A 603 -12.57 -7.95 -24.61
N SER A 604 -13.24 -7.40 -25.62
CA SER A 604 -12.59 -6.83 -26.79
C SER A 604 -11.73 -5.60 -26.46
N LEU A 605 -10.54 -5.54 -27.04
CA LEU A 605 -9.58 -4.42 -26.88
C LEU A 605 -10.06 -3.09 -27.49
N ASP A 606 -11.09 -3.11 -28.34
CA ASP A 606 -11.68 -1.92 -28.95
C ASP A 606 -12.70 -1.21 -28.05
N GLY A 607 -12.92 -1.71 -26.84
CA GLY A 607 -13.77 -1.10 -25.83
C GLY A 607 -15.26 -1.35 -26.01
N ARG A 608 -15.67 -2.29 -26.88
CA ARG A 608 -17.06 -2.72 -26.96
C ARG A 608 -17.49 -3.38 -25.66
N LYS A 609 -18.68 -3.00 -25.17
CA LYS A 609 -19.24 -3.65 -23.97
C LYS A 609 -19.60 -5.10 -24.31
N PRO A 610 -19.41 -6.02 -23.34
CA PRO A 610 -19.91 -7.38 -23.49
C PRO A 610 -21.43 -7.37 -23.64
N GLN A 611 -21.94 -8.29 -24.42
CA GLN A 611 -23.38 -8.46 -24.63
C GLN A 611 -24.06 -9.11 -23.42
#